data_eb32f260f355902bcc2cddeec3873af2
#
_entry.id   eb32f260f355902bcc2cddeec3873af2
#
_cell.length_a   1.000
_cell.length_b   1.000
_cell.length_c   1.000
_cell.angle_alpha   90.00
_cell.angle_beta   90.00
_cell.angle_gamma   90.00
#
_symmetry.space_group_name_H-M   'P 1'
#
loop_
_entity.id
_entity.type
_entity.pdbx_description
1 polymer ?
#
loop_
_entity_poly.entity_id
_entity_poly.type
_entity_poly.pdbx_seq_one_letter_code
_entity_poly.pdbx_strand_id
1 'polypeptide(L)'
;VNDAEKRFITQNRDIVATEKSLPPWKRFLSHFSFYAIALQYFVVQFVIALFLIWLPTYLTEQYHVNFKEMTISALPWLFMFFLILFAGAISDKILNTGQSRFVARGVIAIAGFVVFSISIFLAVHTDNLYVTIFWLSLCLGGVGISMGMSWAAATDLGRNFSGTVSGWMNLWGNVGALISPLLAGIVVDHLGWSMTLQLLIVPAIIAAILWFFVKPDKPLVVSEEHVNK
;
A
#
# COMPACT_ATOMS: atom_id res chain seq x y z
N VAL A 1 18.14 26.91 12.70
CA VAL A 1 19.11 26.06 11.98
C VAL A 1 20.48 26.69 12.23
N ASN A 2 21.36 25.95 12.91
CA ASN A 2 22.69 26.47 13.22
C ASN A 2 23.60 26.27 11.98
N ASP A 3 24.76 27.00 11.92
CA ASP A 3 25.66 26.96 10.75
C ASP A 3 26.25 25.57 10.50
N ALA A 4 26.46 24.75 11.51
CA ALA A 4 26.92 23.37 11.39
C ALA A 4 25.88 22.48 10.75
N GLU A 5 24.61 22.62 11.14
CA GLU A 5 23.48 21.91 10.56
C GLU A 5 23.23 22.35 9.10
N LYS A 6 23.37 23.65 8.82
CA LYS A 6 23.27 24.20 7.48
C LYS A 6 24.34 23.64 6.55
N ARG A 7 25.60 23.56 7.03
CA ARG A 7 26.71 22.92 6.30
C ARG A 7 26.45 21.44 6.06
N PHE A 8 25.98 20.69 7.08
CA PHE A 8 25.65 19.28 6.96
C PHE A 8 24.56 19.03 5.92
N ILE A 9 23.48 19.82 5.96
CA ILE A 9 22.40 19.75 4.97
C ILE A 9 22.91 20.08 3.56
N THR A 10 23.76 21.14 3.42
CA THR A 10 24.25 21.55 2.12
C THR A 10 25.25 20.57 1.51
N GLN A 11 26.08 19.93 2.34
CA GLN A 11 27.07 18.94 1.91
C GLN A 11 26.46 17.58 1.57
N ASN A 12 25.35 17.20 2.26
CA ASN A 12 24.66 15.93 2.04
C ASN A 12 23.42 16.07 1.16
N ARG A 13 23.08 17.28 0.75
CA ARG A 13 22.02 17.51 -0.21
C ARG A 13 22.61 17.20 -1.58
N ASP A 14 22.17 16.09 -2.20
CA ASP A 14 22.35 15.93 -3.63
C ASP A 14 21.94 17.25 -4.28
N ILE A 15 22.86 17.85 -5.04
CA ILE A 15 22.55 19.08 -5.78
C ILE A 15 21.47 18.69 -6.78
N VAL A 16 20.24 18.74 -6.31
CA VAL A 16 19.10 18.65 -7.19
C VAL A 16 19.21 19.87 -8.08
N ALA A 17 19.61 19.63 -9.32
CA ALA A 17 19.72 20.66 -10.31
C ALA A 17 18.45 21.51 -10.24
N THR A 18 18.61 22.80 -9.99
CA THR A 18 17.54 23.77 -9.70
C THR A 18 16.72 24.08 -10.94
N GLU A 19 16.98 23.42 -12.05
CA GLU A 19 16.12 23.46 -13.22
C GLU A 19 14.88 22.61 -12.93
N LYS A 20 13.74 23.28 -12.77
CA LYS A 20 12.41 22.66 -12.76
C LYS A 20 12.16 22.02 -14.14
N SER A 21 12.81 20.88 -14.39
CA SER A 21 12.53 20.11 -15.59
C SER A 21 11.11 19.55 -15.50
N LEU A 22 10.35 19.71 -16.55
CA LEU A 22 9.03 19.11 -16.65
C LEU A 22 9.15 17.59 -16.58
N PRO A 23 8.19 16.91 -15.91
CA PRO A 23 8.20 15.45 -15.83
C PRO A 23 8.21 14.82 -17.23
N PRO A 24 9.11 13.88 -17.53
CA PRO A 24 9.23 13.27 -18.83
C PRO A 24 8.14 12.19 -19.03
N TRP A 25 6.90 12.62 -19.21
CA TRP A 25 5.72 11.75 -19.31
C TRP A 25 5.87 10.63 -20.33
N LYS A 26 6.50 10.87 -21.49
CA LYS A 26 6.73 9.84 -22.51
C LYS A 26 7.56 8.68 -21.95
N ARG A 27 8.58 8.98 -21.12
CA ARG A 27 9.39 7.95 -20.45
C ARG A 27 8.57 7.20 -19.38
N PHE A 28 7.83 7.91 -18.54
CA PHE A 28 7.00 7.25 -17.52
C PHE A 28 6.00 6.28 -18.14
N LEU A 29 5.27 6.74 -19.16
CA LEU A 29 4.26 5.92 -19.86
C LEU A 29 4.85 4.75 -20.64
N SER A 30 6.14 4.73 -20.94
CA SER A 30 6.80 3.59 -21.60
C SER A 30 7.24 2.48 -20.62
N HIS A 31 7.22 2.75 -19.31
CA HIS A 31 7.65 1.77 -18.30
C HIS A 31 6.47 1.06 -17.65
N PHE A 32 6.43 -0.25 -17.76
CA PHE A 32 5.35 -1.05 -17.13
C PHE A 32 5.32 -0.89 -15.60
N SER A 33 6.46 -0.66 -14.93
CA SER A 33 6.51 -0.40 -13.49
C SER A 33 5.67 0.81 -13.06
N PHE A 34 5.48 1.80 -13.94
CA PHE A 34 4.66 2.98 -13.69
C PHE A 34 3.17 2.65 -13.60
N TYR A 35 2.71 1.70 -14.38
CA TYR A 35 1.34 1.18 -14.31
C TYR A 35 1.19 0.17 -13.17
N ALA A 36 2.16 -0.72 -13.00
CA ALA A 36 2.13 -1.75 -11.98
C ALA A 36 2.04 -1.15 -10.57
N ILE A 37 2.82 -0.09 -10.26
CA ILE A 37 2.76 0.59 -8.95
C ILE A 37 1.39 1.25 -8.72
N ALA A 38 0.76 1.79 -9.75
CA ALA A 38 -0.55 2.43 -9.68
C ALA A 38 -1.67 1.39 -9.50
N LEU A 39 -1.67 0.32 -10.29
CA LEU A 39 -2.72 -0.70 -10.26
C LEU A 39 -2.71 -1.51 -8.96
N GLN A 40 -1.52 -1.87 -8.43
CA GLN A 40 -1.48 -2.55 -7.14
C GLN A 40 -1.94 -1.62 -6.00
N TYR A 41 -1.64 -0.32 -6.08
CA TYR A 41 -2.08 0.65 -5.08
C TYR A 41 -3.58 0.98 -5.18
N PHE A 42 -4.17 0.87 -6.37
CA PHE A 42 -5.62 0.85 -6.56
C PHE A 42 -6.26 -0.21 -5.65
N VAL A 43 -5.71 -1.44 -5.64
CA VAL A 43 -6.24 -2.52 -4.80
C VAL A 43 -6.07 -2.20 -3.31
N VAL A 44 -4.91 -1.65 -2.90
CA VAL A 44 -4.68 -1.21 -1.51
C VAL A 44 -5.77 -0.27 -1.04
N GLN A 45 -6.01 0.79 -1.80
CA GLN A 45 -7.00 1.81 -1.43
C GLN A 45 -8.44 1.33 -1.58
N PHE A 46 -8.69 0.43 -2.53
CA PHE A 46 -9.97 -0.24 -2.68
C PHE A 46 -10.34 -1.00 -1.40
N VAL A 47 -9.41 -1.80 -0.86
CA VAL A 47 -9.63 -2.56 0.38
C VAL A 47 -9.79 -1.61 1.57
N ILE A 48 -8.91 -0.63 1.73
CA ILE A 48 -8.97 0.33 2.85
C ILE A 48 -10.32 1.05 2.87
N ALA A 49 -10.79 1.54 1.73
CA ALA A 49 -12.07 2.26 1.64
C ALA A 49 -13.27 1.35 1.94
N LEU A 50 -13.23 0.08 1.51
CA LEU A 50 -14.26 -0.88 1.86
C LEU A 50 -14.35 -1.04 3.39
N PHE A 51 -13.23 -1.30 4.05
CA PHE A 51 -13.23 -1.48 5.49
C PHE A 51 -13.59 -0.19 6.24
N LEU A 52 -13.14 0.97 5.75
CA LEU A 52 -13.46 2.25 6.39
C LEU A 52 -14.96 2.51 6.43
N ILE A 53 -15.67 2.17 5.36
CA ILE A 53 -17.09 2.47 5.23
C ILE A 53 -17.96 1.32 5.74
N TRP A 54 -17.61 0.09 5.43
CA TRP A 54 -18.49 -1.06 5.64
C TRP A 54 -18.17 -1.92 6.87
N LEU A 55 -16.99 -1.78 7.50
CA LEU A 55 -16.65 -2.60 8.68
C LEU A 55 -17.65 -2.45 9.83
N PRO A 56 -18.11 -1.23 10.20
CA PRO A 56 -19.14 -1.10 11.25
C PRO A 56 -20.43 -1.82 10.90
N THR A 57 -20.92 -1.65 9.66
CA THR A 57 -22.14 -2.31 9.17
C THR A 57 -22.00 -3.84 9.18
N TYR A 58 -20.87 -4.35 8.67
CA TYR A 58 -20.56 -5.77 8.73
C TYR A 58 -20.63 -6.35 10.14
N LEU A 59 -20.01 -5.67 11.12
CA LEU A 59 -20.03 -6.12 12.52
C LEU A 59 -21.43 -6.07 13.13
N THR A 60 -22.23 -5.06 12.78
CA THR A 60 -23.60 -4.94 13.29
C THR A 60 -24.50 -6.02 12.69
N GLU A 61 -24.44 -6.26 11.39
CA GLU A 61 -25.32 -7.19 10.70
C GLU A 61 -24.93 -8.65 10.97
N GLN A 62 -23.65 -8.96 11.01
CA GLN A 62 -23.15 -10.34 11.14
C GLN A 62 -23.02 -10.80 12.59
N TYR A 63 -22.67 -9.88 13.52
CA TYR A 63 -22.37 -10.23 14.92
C TYR A 63 -23.28 -9.48 15.91
N HIS A 64 -24.25 -8.69 15.44
CA HIS A 64 -25.18 -7.93 16.28
C HIS A 64 -24.49 -6.99 17.27
N VAL A 65 -23.30 -6.49 16.90
CA VAL A 65 -22.51 -5.55 17.72
C VAL A 65 -23.31 -4.26 17.89
N ASN A 66 -23.56 -3.87 19.12
CA ASN A 66 -24.28 -2.65 19.42
C ASN A 66 -23.36 -1.42 19.40
N PHE A 67 -23.93 -0.21 19.39
CA PHE A 67 -23.16 1.04 19.29
C PHE A 67 -22.11 1.22 20.41
N LYS A 68 -22.36 0.73 21.62
CA LYS A 68 -21.42 0.83 22.75
C LYS A 68 -20.19 -0.08 22.58
N GLU A 69 -20.37 -1.20 21.89
CA GLU A 69 -19.33 -2.19 21.63
C GLU A 69 -18.56 -1.89 20.32
N MET A 70 -19.04 -0.92 19.51
CA MET A 70 -18.46 -0.59 18.21
C MET A 70 -16.98 -0.14 18.28
N THR A 71 -16.50 0.27 19.46
CA THR A 71 -15.09 0.60 19.70
C THR A 71 -14.14 -0.55 19.28
N ILE A 72 -14.62 -1.80 19.27
CA ILE A 72 -13.83 -2.95 18.82
C ILE A 72 -13.41 -2.84 17.35
N SER A 73 -14.18 -2.11 16.52
CA SER A 73 -13.86 -1.86 15.12
C SER A 73 -12.61 -0.99 14.91
N ALA A 74 -12.11 -0.35 15.97
CA ALA A 74 -10.87 0.41 15.94
C ALA A 74 -9.61 -0.48 15.99
N LEU A 75 -9.70 -1.71 16.51
CA LEU A 75 -8.56 -2.61 16.65
C LEU A 75 -7.87 -2.93 15.31
N PRO A 76 -8.55 -3.23 14.20
CA PRO A 76 -7.93 -3.44 12.90
C PRO A 76 -7.09 -2.24 12.44
N TRP A 77 -7.52 -1.01 12.71
CA TRP A 77 -6.80 0.22 12.35
C TRP A 77 -5.55 0.44 13.20
N LEU A 78 -5.63 0.11 14.50
CA LEU A 78 -4.46 0.12 15.39
C LEU A 78 -3.40 -0.89 14.94
N PHE A 79 -3.81 -2.10 14.58
CA PHE A 79 -2.90 -3.11 14.05
C PHE A 79 -2.25 -2.64 12.74
N MET A 80 -3.03 -2.07 11.83
CA MET A 80 -2.51 -1.48 10.60
C MET A 80 -1.43 -0.45 10.88
N PHE A 81 -1.67 0.48 11.83
CA PHE A 81 -0.71 1.51 12.22
C PHE A 81 0.62 0.89 12.69
N PHE A 82 0.58 -0.05 13.63
CA PHE A 82 1.80 -0.68 14.14
C PHE A 82 2.53 -1.51 13.09
N LEU A 83 1.79 -2.24 12.26
CA LEU A 83 2.41 -3.10 11.24
C LEU A 83 3.04 -2.29 10.10
N ILE A 84 2.52 -1.11 9.75
CA ILE A 84 3.18 -0.19 8.81
C ILE A 84 4.54 0.24 9.36
N LEU A 85 4.60 0.68 10.62
CA LEU A 85 5.84 1.12 11.26
C LEU A 85 6.87 -0.01 11.34
N PHE A 86 6.40 -1.19 11.76
CA PHE A 86 7.25 -2.37 11.87
C PHE A 86 7.80 -2.82 10.51
N ALA A 87 6.96 -2.87 9.49
CA ALA A 87 7.37 -3.20 8.13
C ALA A 87 8.37 -2.18 7.56
N GLY A 88 8.17 -0.88 7.84
CA GLY A 88 9.12 0.16 7.47
C GLY A 88 10.50 -0.09 8.09
N ALA A 89 10.55 -0.33 9.40
CA ALA A 89 11.79 -0.61 10.11
C ALA A 89 12.50 -1.87 9.59
N ILE A 90 11.76 -2.95 9.30
CA ILE A 90 12.32 -4.17 8.68
C ILE A 90 12.87 -3.86 7.29
N SER A 91 12.11 -3.14 6.48
CA SER A 91 12.51 -2.77 5.13
C SER A 91 13.82 -1.96 5.12
N ASP A 92 13.95 -0.99 6.01
CA ASP A 92 15.17 -0.18 6.11
C ASP A 92 16.35 -1.00 6.64
N LYS A 93 16.11 -1.92 7.57
CA LYS A 93 17.14 -2.87 8.04
C LYS A 93 17.64 -3.75 6.90
N ILE A 94 16.74 -4.26 6.04
CA ILE A 94 17.11 -5.07 4.87
C ILE A 94 17.97 -4.24 3.90
N LEU A 95 17.58 -2.98 3.62
CA LEU A 95 18.40 -2.09 2.77
C LEU A 95 19.80 -1.87 3.33
N ASN A 96 19.91 -1.70 4.64
CA ASN A 96 21.21 -1.49 5.31
C ASN A 96 22.14 -2.72 5.22
N THR A 97 21.60 -3.92 4.92
CA THR A 97 22.42 -5.12 4.63
C THR A 97 22.91 -5.19 3.18
N GLY A 98 22.63 -4.18 2.35
CA GLY A 98 23.03 -4.15 0.93
C GLY A 98 22.12 -4.93 0.00
N GLN A 99 20.98 -5.41 0.46
CA GLN A 99 19.99 -6.10 -0.38
C GLN A 99 19.32 -5.13 -1.37
N SER A 100 18.75 -5.69 -2.44
CA SER A 100 18.05 -4.90 -3.46
C SER A 100 16.79 -4.23 -2.89
N ARG A 101 16.39 -3.10 -3.50
CA ARG A 101 15.13 -2.43 -3.13
C ARG A 101 13.91 -3.33 -3.40
N PHE A 102 13.98 -4.20 -4.40
CA PHE A 102 12.91 -5.17 -4.62
C PHE A 102 12.73 -6.12 -3.43
N VAL A 103 13.82 -6.62 -2.85
CA VAL A 103 13.74 -7.46 -1.64
C VAL A 103 13.21 -6.67 -0.47
N ALA A 104 13.69 -5.46 -0.25
CA ALA A 104 13.29 -4.62 0.87
C ALA A 104 11.86 -4.06 0.76
N ARG A 105 11.34 -3.80 -0.43
CA ARG A 105 10.01 -3.21 -0.66
C ARG A 105 9.03 -4.22 -1.24
N GLY A 106 9.41 -4.88 -2.35
CA GLY A 106 8.52 -5.78 -3.12
C GLY A 106 8.17 -7.04 -2.36
N VAL A 107 9.16 -7.75 -1.81
CA VAL A 107 8.91 -9.01 -1.08
C VAL A 107 8.06 -8.74 0.18
N ILE A 108 8.32 -7.65 0.89
CA ILE A 108 7.54 -7.28 2.09
C ILE A 108 6.10 -6.94 1.70
N ALA A 109 5.89 -6.21 0.60
CA ALA A 109 4.55 -5.88 0.12
C ALA A 109 3.78 -7.13 -0.33
N ILE A 110 4.43 -8.05 -1.05
CA ILE A 110 3.85 -9.34 -1.45
C ILE A 110 3.45 -10.14 -0.20
N ALA A 111 4.33 -10.21 0.82
CA ALA A 111 4.00 -10.86 2.09
C ALA A 111 2.78 -10.22 2.76
N GLY A 112 2.64 -8.89 2.69
CA GLY A 112 1.45 -8.17 3.15
C GLY A 112 0.16 -8.63 2.47
N PHE A 113 0.15 -8.79 1.14
CA PHE A 113 -1.01 -9.30 0.40
C PHE A 113 -1.30 -10.78 0.69
N VAL A 114 -0.27 -11.60 0.94
CA VAL A 114 -0.44 -13.00 1.37
C VAL A 114 -1.09 -13.06 2.75
N VAL A 115 -0.59 -12.26 3.71
CA VAL A 115 -1.20 -12.14 5.04
C VAL A 115 -2.64 -11.69 4.93
N PHE A 116 -2.93 -10.65 4.12
CA PHE A 116 -4.29 -10.20 3.84
C PHE A 116 -5.18 -11.35 3.35
N SER A 117 -4.75 -12.07 2.32
CA SER A 117 -5.56 -13.11 1.68
C SER A 117 -5.86 -14.28 2.61
N ILE A 118 -4.89 -14.72 3.40
CA ILE A 118 -5.08 -15.78 4.40
C ILE A 118 -6.01 -15.29 5.50
N SER A 119 -5.77 -14.08 6.01
CA SER A 119 -6.53 -13.53 7.13
C SER A 119 -7.99 -13.27 6.78
N ILE A 120 -8.28 -12.73 5.60
CA ILE A 120 -9.67 -12.50 5.17
C ILE A 120 -10.41 -13.81 4.96
N PHE A 121 -9.75 -14.84 4.41
CA PHE A 121 -10.31 -16.16 4.28
C PHE A 121 -10.68 -16.74 5.65
N LEU A 122 -9.81 -16.66 6.64
CA LEU A 122 -10.06 -17.17 7.98
C LEU A 122 -11.12 -16.35 8.73
N ALA A 123 -11.16 -15.02 8.53
CA ALA A 123 -12.14 -14.15 9.16
C ALA A 123 -13.58 -14.51 8.81
N VAL A 124 -13.84 -14.88 7.56
CA VAL A 124 -15.20 -15.20 7.10
C VAL A 124 -15.65 -16.63 7.41
N HIS A 125 -14.75 -17.48 7.91
CA HIS A 125 -15.04 -18.86 8.29
C HIS A 125 -15.12 -19.06 9.81
N THR A 126 -15.32 -18.00 10.59
CA THR A 126 -15.52 -18.07 12.03
C THR A 126 -16.75 -17.27 12.45
N ASP A 127 -17.49 -17.84 13.40
CA ASP A 127 -18.68 -17.20 13.99
C ASP A 127 -18.36 -16.44 15.28
N ASN A 128 -17.10 -16.48 15.74
CA ASN A 128 -16.69 -15.78 16.94
C ASN A 128 -16.21 -14.37 16.64
N LEU A 129 -16.90 -13.37 17.16
CA LEU A 129 -16.58 -11.95 16.96
C LEU A 129 -15.11 -11.61 17.24
N TYR A 130 -14.56 -12.06 18.37
CA TYR A 130 -13.18 -11.71 18.77
C TYR A 130 -12.15 -12.35 17.85
N VAL A 131 -12.39 -13.57 17.40
CA VAL A 131 -11.54 -14.26 16.43
C VAL A 131 -11.62 -13.59 15.06
N THR A 132 -12.82 -13.16 14.64
CA THR A 132 -12.99 -12.39 13.41
C THR A 132 -12.24 -11.05 13.49
N ILE A 133 -12.38 -10.31 14.58
CA ILE A 133 -11.65 -9.04 14.76
C ILE A 133 -10.14 -9.26 14.72
N PHE A 134 -9.64 -10.34 15.32
CA PHE A 134 -8.21 -10.68 15.23
C PHE A 134 -7.76 -10.87 13.77
N TRP A 135 -8.50 -11.69 13.01
CA TRP A 135 -8.17 -11.90 11.59
C TRP A 135 -8.33 -10.65 10.74
N LEU A 136 -9.37 -9.84 10.97
CA LEU A 136 -9.55 -8.57 10.29
C LEU A 136 -8.43 -7.56 10.64
N SER A 137 -7.90 -7.64 11.85
CA SER A 137 -6.74 -6.82 12.25
C SER A 137 -5.48 -7.21 11.50
N LEU A 138 -5.21 -8.50 11.34
CA LEU A 138 -4.11 -8.99 10.50
C LEU A 138 -4.34 -8.66 9.01
N CYS A 139 -5.57 -8.76 8.56
CA CYS A 139 -5.98 -8.40 7.20
C CYS A 139 -5.63 -6.95 6.88
N LEU A 140 -6.13 -5.98 7.66
CA LEU A 140 -5.80 -4.56 7.47
C LEU A 140 -4.31 -4.28 7.69
N GLY A 141 -3.68 -4.96 8.63
CA GLY A 141 -2.24 -4.88 8.83
C GLY A 141 -1.44 -5.30 7.60
N GLY A 142 -1.83 -6.39 6.93
CA GLY A 142 -1.22 -6.84 5.68
C GLY A 142 -1.34 -5.83 4.54
N VAL A 143 -2.53 -5.23 4.38
CA VAL A 143 -2.73 -4.13 3.41
C VAL A 143 -1.91 -2.91 3.79
N GLY A 144 -1.85 -2.56 5.08
CA GLY A 144 -1.03 -1.47 5.59
C GLY A 144 0.46 -1.64 5.27
N ILE A 145 1.00 -2.84 5.46
CA ILE A 145 2.37 -3.19 5.05
C ILE A 145 2.57 -2.87 3.56
N SER A 146 1.68 -3.36 2.70
CA SER A 146 1.74 -3.13 1.25
C SER A 146 1.62 -1.64 0.91
N MET A 147 0.78 -0.89 1.62
CA MET A 147 0.66 0.57 1.49
C MET A 147 1.98 1.29 1.77
N GLY A 148 2.60 1.01 2.91
CA GLY A 148 3.89 1.62 3.28
C GLY A 148 4.98 1.34 2.25
N MET A 149 5.08 0.10 1.78
CA MET A 149 6.05 -0.30 0.75
C MET A 149 5.77 0.36 -0.60
N SER A 150 4.50 0.61 -0.94
CA SER A 150 4.12 1.29 -2.17
C SER A 150 4.63 2.73 -2.21
N TRP A 151 4.49 3.48 -1.12
CA TRP A 151 5.01 4.84 -1.02
C TRP A 151 6.54 4.87 -1.10
N ALA A 152 7.21 3.96 -0.41
CA ALA A 152 8.66 3.83 -0.49
C ALA A 152 9.14 3.50 -1.91
N ALA A 153 8.49 2.53 -2.57
CA ALA A 153 8.82 2.14 -3.95
C ALA A 153 8.53 3.25 -4.97
N ALA A 154 7.45 4.02 -4.79
CA ALA A 154 7.14 5.16 -5.66
C ALA A 154 8.22 6.25 -5.57
N THR A 155 8.75 6.48 -4.38
CA THR A 155 9.88 7.38 -4.15
C THR A 155 11.16 6.85 -4.81
N ASP A 156 11.45 5.55 -4.65
CA ASP A 156 12.62 4.91 -5.26
C ASP A 156 12.56 4.93 -6.81
N LEU A 157 11.38 4.70 -7.40
CA LEU A 157 11.14 4.75 -8.84
C LEU A 157 11.23 6.16 -9.41
N GLY A 158 10.69 7.13 -8.69
CA GLY A 158 10.58 8.51 -9.16
C GLY A 158 11.86 9.32 -8.98
N ARG A 159 12.66 9.06 -7.96
CA ARG A 159 13.84 9.87 -7.59
C ARG A 159 13.52 11.37 -7.63
N ASN A 160 14.14 12.12 -8.54
CA ASN A 160 13.91 13.57 -8.70
C ASN A 160 12.45 13.92 -9.07
N PHE A 161 11.68 12.97 -9.57
CA PHE A 161 10.26 13.07 -9.89
C PHE A 161 9.37 12.24 -8.95
N SER A 162 9.84 11.96 -7.74
CA SER A 162 9.10 11.15 -6.75
C SER A 162 7.69 11.66 -6.51
N GLY A 163 7.50 12.98 -6.43
CA GLY A 163 6.17 13.60 -6.31
C GLY A 163 5.23 13.27 -7.48
N THR A 164 5.75 13.23 -8.71
CA THR A 164 4.94 12.88 -9.90
C THR A 164 4.54 11.41 -9.89
N VAL A 165 5.48 10.51 -9.58
CA VAL A 165 5.22 9.06 -9.53
C VAL A 165 4.26 8.72 -8.39
N SER A 166 4.48 9.31 -7.20
CA SER A 166 3.57 9.14 -6.05
C SER A 166 2.18 9.73 -6.32
N GLY A 167 2.12 10.89 -6.98
CA GLY A 167 0.84 11.51 -7.38
C GLY A 167 0.06 10.64 -8.36
N TRP A 168 0.72 10.04 -9.35
CA TRP A 168 0.13 9.08 -10.28
C TRP A 168 -0.40 7.84 -9.56
N MET A 169 0.41 7.23 -8.71
CA MET A 169 0.02 6.09 -7.88
C MET A 169 -1.21 6.43 -7.02
N ASN A 170 -1.17 7.57 -6.34
CA ASN A 170 -2.25 8.01 -5.45
C ASN A 170 -3.55 8.35 -6.20
N LEU A 171 -3.46 8.89 -7.42
CA LEU A 171 -4.62 9.10 -8.28
C LEU A 171 -5.40 7.81 -8.49
N TRP A 172 -4.71 6.75 -8.92
CA TRP A 172 -5.35 5.45 -9.13
C TRP A 172 -5.83 4.80 -7.84
N GLY A 173 -5.11 5.00 -6.73
CA GLY A 173 -5.59 4.60 -5.42
C GLY A 173 -6.92 5.25 -5.06
N ASN A 174 -7.06 6.56 -5.26
CA ASN A 174 -8.32 7.27 -4.99
C ASN A 174 -9.46 6.81 -5.92
N VAL A 175 -9.17 6.45 -7.18
CA VAL A 175 -10.18 5.81 -8.06
C VAL A 175 -10.66 4.49 -7.45
N GLY A 176 -9.73 3.66 -6.91
CA GLY A 176 -10.08 2.44 -6.20
C GLY A 176 -10.94 2.70 -4.96
N ALA A 177 -10.56 3.69 -4.15
CA ALA A 177 -11.32 4.08 -2.96
C ALA A 177 -12.72 4.59 -3.28
N LEU A 178 -12.89 5.31 -4.39
CA LEU A 178 -14.20 5.81 -4.84
C LEU A 178 -15.14 4.69 -5.28
N ILE A 179 -14.61 3.72 -6.02
CA ILE A 179 -15.41 2.63 -6.61
C ILE A 179 -15.78 1.57 -5.57
N SER A 180 -14.88 1.31 -4.62
CA SER A 180 -14.98 0.20 -3.67
C SER A 180 -16.28 0.16 -2.87
N PRO A 181 -16.74 1.22 -2.22
CA PRO A 181 -17.94 1.16 -1.40
C PRO A 181 -19.20 0.91 -2.22
N LEU A 182 -19.25 1.41 -3.45
CA LEU A 182 -20.38 1.22 -4.36
C LEU A 182 -20.47 -0.24 -4.82
N LEU A 183 -19.36 -0.82 -5.24
CA LEU A 183 -19.31 -2.23 -5.64
C LEU A 183 -19.58 -3.15 -4.46
N ALA A 184 -19.02 -2.84 -3.28
CA ALA A 184 -19.24 -3.64 -2.08
C ALA A 184 -20.73 -3.71 -1.72
N GLY A 185 -21.46 -2.59 -1.73
CA GLY A 185 -22.91 -2.57 -1.46
C GLY A 185 -23.67 -3.48 -2.41
N ILE A 186 -23.42 -3.34 -3.72
CA ILE A 186 -24.09 -4.19 -4.74
C ILE A 186 -23.79 -5.68 -4.50
N VAL A 187 -22.53 -6.02 -4.21
CA VAL A 187 -22.14 -7.42 -4.01
C VAL A 187 -22.72 -7.97 -2.71
N VAL A 188 -22.75 -7.19 -1.64
CA VAL A 188 -23.37 -7.59 -0.35
C VAL A 188 -24.85 -7.89 -0.53
N ASP A 189 -25.59 -7.05 -1.26
CA ASP A 189 -27.02 -7.23 -1.49
C ASP A 189 -27.34 -8.54 -2.24
N HIS A 190 -26.44 -8.97 -3.13
CA HIS A 190 -26.66 -10.17 -3.94
C HIS A 190 -26.03 -11.45 -3.39
N LEU A 191 -24.85 -11.34 -2.77
CA LEU A 191 -24.01 -12.49 -2.38
C LEU A 191 -23.74 -12.57 -0.87
N GLY A 192 -24.12 -11.54 -0.11
CA GLY A 192 -23.87 -11.43 1.33
C GLY A 192 -22.42 -11.10 1.69
N TRP A 193 -22.18 -10.87 2.97
CA TRP A 193 -20.89 -10.40 3.50
C TRP A 193 -19.73 -11.37 3.28
N SER A 194 -19.97 -12.65 3.57
CA SER A 194 -18.90 -13.66 3.47
C SER A 194 -18.30 -13.72 2.06
N MET A 195 -19.14 -13.77 1.04
CA MET A 195 -18.68 -13.81 -0.36
C MET A 195 -18.04 -12.47 -0.77
N THR A 196 -18.61 -11.34 -0.35
CA THR A 196 -18.07 -10.00 -0.65
C THR A 196 -16.65 -9.86 -0.13
N LEU A 197 -16.38 -10.28 1.09
CA LEU A 197 -15.05 -10.24 1.68
C LEU A 197 -14.09 -11.25 1.03
N GLN A 198 -14.54 -12.46 0.72
CA GLN A 198 -13.71 -13.46 0.03
C GLN A 198 -13.30 -13.01 -1.39
N LEU A 199 -14.18 -12.33 -2.11
CA LEU A 199 -13.87 -11.82 -3.45
C LEU A 199 -12.70 -10.85 -3.47
N LEU A 200 -12.36 -10.20 -2.35
CA LEU A 200 -11.17 -9.34 -2.23
C LEU A 200 -9.84 -10.10 -2.36
N ILE A 201 -9.84 -11.42 -2.18
CA ILE A 201 -8.65 -12.25 -2.37
C ILE A 201 -8.16 -12.18 -3.82
N VAL A 202 -9.07 -12.14 -4.78
CA VAL A 202 -8.71 -12.10 -6.20
C VAL A 202 -7.88 -10.86 -6.56
N PRO A 203 -8.37 -9.62 -6.32
CA PRO A 203 -7.56 -8.43 -6.59
C PRO A 203 -6.30 -8.37 -5.74
N ALA A 204 -6.29 -8.90 -4.50
CA ALA A 204 -5.08 -8.95 -3.68
C ALA A 204 -3.99 -9.85 -4.29
N ILE A 205 -4.36 -11.01 -4.84
CA ILE A 205 -3.43 -11.88 -5.57
C ILE A 205 -2.91 -11.17 -6.82
N ILE A 206 -3.77 -10.50 -7.58
CA ILE A 206 -3.35 -9.71 -8.74
C ILE A 206 -2.38 -8.62 -8.33
N ALA A 207 -2.64 -7.91 -7.23
CA ALA A 207 -1.74 -6.88 -6.71
C ALA A 207 -0.39 -7.45 -6.28
N ALA A 208 -0.37 -8.62 -5.64
CA ALA A 208 0.87 -9.34 -5.30
C ALA A 208 1.67 -9.72 -6.55
N ILE A 209 1.01 -10.16 -7.62
CA ILE A 209 1.65 -10.47 -8.90
C ILE A 209 2.19 -9.19 -9.57
N LEU A 210 1.46 -8.08 -9.52
CA LEU A 210 1.91 -6.81 -10.07
C LEU A 210 3.20 -6.31 -9.44
N TRP A 211 3.48 -6.65 -8.18
CA TRP A 211 4.74 -6.30 -7.52
C TRP A 211 5.99 -6.88 -8.19
N PHE A 212 5.90 -8.02 -8.87
CA PHE A 212 7.04 -8.55 -9.65
C PHE A 212 7.41 -7.64 -10.84
N PHE A 213 6.51 -6.76 -11.25
CA PHE A 213 6.74 -5.79 -12.32
C PHE A 213 7.11 -4.40 -11.79
N VAL A 214 6.94 -4.14 -10.50
CA VAL A 214 7.47 -2.96 -9.83
C VAL A 214 8.96 -3.18 -9.61
N LYS A 215 9.80 -2.39 -10.27
CA LYS A 215 11.28 -2.53 -10.24
C LYS A 215 11.90 -1.34 -9.52
N PRO A 216 11.82 -1.23 -8.18
CA PRO A 216 12.29 -0.07 -7.42
C PRO A 216 13.82 0.15 -7.54
N ASP A 217 14.56 -0.89 -7.94
CA ASP A 217 15.99 -0.79 -8.23
C ASP A 217 16.30 -0.04 -9.55
N LYS A 218 15.33 0.09 -10.44
CA LYS A 218 15.47 0.72 -11.75
C LYS A 218 14.61 1.99 -11.82
N PRO A 219 15.18 3.17 -11.53
CA PRO A 219 14.45 4.44 -11.63
C PRO A 219 13.89 4.64 -13.04
N LEU A 220 12.73 5.26 -13.15
CA LEU A 220 12.05 5.54 -14.43
C LEU A 220 12.83 6.56 -15.29
N VAL A 221 13.62 7.40 -14.62
CA VAL A 221 14.52 8.38 -15.28
C VAL A 221 15.89 8.27 -14.61
N VAL A 222 16.89 7.99 -15.41
CA VAL A 222 18.30 8.05 -14.99
C VAL A 222 18.78 9.47 -15.31
N SER A 223 19.34 10.18 -14.34
CA SER A 223 20.03 11.44 -14.59
C SER A 223 21.26 11.19 -15.46
N GLU A 224 21.44 11.98 -16.51
CA GLU A 224 22.52 11.82 -17.50
C GLU A 224 23.94 12.01 -16.92
N GLU A 225 24.07 12.39 -15.65
CA GLU A 225 25.37 12.64 -14.99
C GLU A 225 26.27 11.42 -14.78
N HIS A 226 25.81 10.19 -15.02
CA HIS A 226 26.61 8.98 -14.85
C HIS A 226 27.08 8.33 -16.15
N VAL A 227 26.85 8.94 -17.31
CA VAL A 227 27.29 8.39 -18.61
C VAL A 227 28.67 8.90 -19.02
N ASN A 228 29.23 9.92 -18.35
CA ASN A 228 30.51 10.56 -18.70
C ASN A 228 31.61 10.36 -17.62
N LYS A 229 31.66 9.21 -16.97
CA LYS A 229 32.85 8.81 -16.18
C LYS A 229 33.32 7.44 -16.57
#